data_dca218aa83e6f3ff830db0490b8c0769
#
_entry.id   dca218aa83e6f3ff830db0490b8c0769
#
_cell.length_a   1.000
_cell.length_b   1.000
_cell.length_c   1.000
_cell.angle_alpha   90.00
_cell.angle_beta   90.00
_cell.angle_gamma   90.00
#
_symmetry.space_group_name_H-M   'P 1'
#
loop_
_entity.id
_entity.type
_entity.pdbx_description
1 polymer ?
#
loop_
_entity_poly.entity_id
_entity_poly.type
_entity_poly.pdbx_seq_one_letter_code
_entity_poly.pdbx_strand_id
1 'polypeptide(L)'
;MKILFIGAQNETNQYINDYMSDLLLHGFRNLYGDDVIDYPGSWHIYNNQDKKIDSNQDKIWGKGFTTSNLLKNYDKIDRSDILNKIKKKYFDLVIYSAIRKNETFLDEVLKFKNKFLFIDGEDDIFLSKKHYEK
;
A
#
# COMPACT_ATOMS: atom_id res chain seq x y z
N MET A 1 3.22 -16.15 -4.70
CA MET A 1 2.33 -15.74 -3.59
C MET A 1 1.73 -14.39 -3.94
N LYS A 2 0.41 -14.34 -4.09
CA LYS A 2 -0.29 -13.11 -4.48
C LYS A 2 -0.58 -12.25 -3.25
N ILE A 3 -0.08 -11.03 -3.25
CA ILE A 3 -0.17 -10.10 -2.12
C ILE A 3 -0.94 -8.86 -2.54
N LEU A 4 -1.92 -8.45 -1.73
CA LEU A 4 -2.48 -7.11 -1.77
C LEU A 4 -1.78 -6.27 -0.69
N PHE A 5 -1.11 -5.22 -1.11
CA PHE A 5 -0.40 -4.30 -0.21
C PHE A 5 -1.17 -2.98 -0.11
N ILE A 6 -1.78 -2.73 1.02
CA ILE A 6 -2.48 -1.47 1.33
C ILE A 6 -1.46 -0.52 1.95
N GLY A 7 -1.06 0.47 1.16
CA GLY A 7 -0.08 1.48 1.57
C GLY A 7 -0.67 2.55 2.51
N ALA A 8 0.19 3.45 2.99
CA ALA A 8 -0.23 4.57 3.82
C ALA A 8 -1.11 5.58 3.07
N GLN A 9 -0.93 5.70 1.76
CA GLN A 9 -1.76 6.57 0.91
C GLN A 9 -3.18 6.02 0.79
N ASN A 10 -4.16 6.90 0.69
CA ASN A 10 -5.54 6.56 0.41
C ASN A 10 -6.13 7.53 -0.62
N GLU A 11 -7.36 7.28 -1.07
CA GLU A 11 -8.01 8.09 -2.13
C GLU A 11 -8.16 9.57 -1.76
N THR A 12 -8.30 9.87 -0.47
CA THR A 12 -8.48 11.24 0.03
C THR A 12 -7.15 11.92 0.35
N ASN A 13 -6.08 11.16 0.54
CA ASN A 13 -4.75 11.68 0.84
C ASN A 13 -3.66 10.92 0.09
N GLN A 14 -3.41 11.36 -1.14
CA GLN A 14 -2.43 10.76 -2.05
C GLN A 14 -0.99 11.25 -1.83
N TYR A 15 -0.80 12.23 -0.93
CA TYR A 15 0.51 12.84 -0.69
C TYR A 15 1.15 12.42 0.64
N ILE A 16 0.52 11.49 1.36
CA ILE A 16 1.15 10.87 2.53
C ILE A 16 2.36 10.06 2.05
N ASN A 17 3.50 10.33 2.65
CA ASN A 17 4.68 9.51 2.56
C ASN A 17 4.93 8.82 3.91
N ASP A 18 5.16 7.51 3.85
CA ASP A 18 5.53 6.71 5.01
C ASP A 18 6.70 5.82 4.60
N TYR A 19 7.90 6.17 5.05
CA TYR A 19 9.13 5.48 4.66
C TYR A 19 9.13 3.99 5.00
N MET A 20 8.48 3.61 6.10
CA MET A 20 8.37 2.20 6.49
C MET A 20 7.46 1.45 5.50
N SER A 21 6.30 2.02 5.18
CA SER A 21 5.40 1.48 4.17
C SER A 21 6.09 1.35 2.81
N ASP A 22 6.82 2.37 2.39
CA ASP A 22 7.53 2.40 1.11
C ASP A 22 8.63 1.35 1.03
N LEU A 23 9.46 1.22 2.08
CA LEU A 23 10.53 0.22 2.14
C LEU A 23 9.98 -1.20 2.18
N LEU A 24 8.88 -1.44 2.88
CA LEU A 24 8.19 -2.72 2.88
C LEU A 24 7.66 -3.07 1.49
N LEU A 25 6.99 -2.13 0.81
CA LEU A 25 6.51 -2.32 -0.56
C LEU A 25 7.67 -2.66 -1.49
N HIS A 26 8.77 -1.90 -1.41
CA HIS A 26 9.98 -2.17 -2.19
C HIS A 26 10.52 -3.59 -1.95
N GLY A 27 10.61 -4.01 -0.67
CA GLY A 27 11.05 -5.36 -0.30
C GLY A 27 10.15 -6.45 -0.88
N PHE A 28 8.84 -6.33 -0.71
CA PHE A 28 7.87 -7.30 -1.23
C PHE A 28 7.88 -7.36 -2.76
N ARG A 29 7.96 -6.21 -3.45
CA ARG A 29 8.08 -6.16 -4.92
C ARG A 29 9.36 -6.81 -5.43
N ASN A 30 10.48 -6.68 -4.73
CA ASN A 30 11.72 -7.36 -5.08
C ASN A 30 11.66 -8.87 -4.89
N LEU A 31 10.93 -9.34 -3.87
CA LEU A 31 10.80 -10.77 -3.57
C LEU A 31 9.75 -11.48 -4.44
N TYR A 32 8.63 -10.83 -4.71
CA TYR A 32 7.46 -11.45 -5.32
C TYR A 32 7.06 -10.82 -6.68
N GLY A 33 7.76 -9.79 -7.12
CA GLY A 33 7.55 -9.18 -8.43
C GLY A 33 6.12 -8.69 -8.63
N ASP A 34 5.55 -9.07 -9.77
CA ASP A 34 4.22 -8.65 -10.20
C ASP A 34 3.07 -9.35 -9.42
N ASP A 35 3.39 -10.31 -8.58
CA ASP A 35 2.42 -10.90 -7.65
C ASP A 35 2.03 -9.94 -6.49
N VAL A 36 2.74 -8.82 -6.31
CA VAL A 36 2.39 -7.79 -5.33
C VAL A 36 1.63 -6.68 -6.03
N ILE A 37 0.38 -6.49 -5.64
CA ILE A 37 -0.47 -5.39 -6.08
C ILE A 37 -0.57 -4.39 -4.93
N ASP A 38 -0.03 -3.19 -5.12
CA ASP A 38 -0.16 -2.09 -4.17
C ASP A 38 -1.41 -1.26 -4.44
N TYR A 39 -2.12 -0.85 -3.41
CA TYR A 39 -3.34 -0.06 -3.51
C TYR A 39 -3.34 1.11 -2.52
N PRO A 40 -3.76 2.29 -2.92
CA PRO A 40 -4.23 2.72 -4.25
C PRO A 40 -3.10 2.85 -5.29
N GLY A 41 -1.86 2.73 -4.90
CA GLY A 41 -0.66 2.86 -5.69
C GLY A 41 0.22 3.98 -5.15
N SER A 42 1.36 3.61 -4.59
CA SER A 42 2.37 4.56 -4.07
C SER A 42 3.21 5.10 -5.23
N TRP A 43 2.59 5.93 -6.07
CA TRP A 43 3.16 6.41 -7.34
C TRP A 43 4.58 7.01 -7.22
N HIS A 44 4.91 7.65 -6.11
CA HIS A 44 6.20 8.32 -5.88
C HIS A 44 7.38 7.33 -5.76
N ILE A 45 7.12 6.10 -5.33
CA ILE A 45 8.16 5.06 -5.21
C ILE A 45 8.56 4.48 -6.57
N TYR A 46 7.73 4.69 -7.61
CA TYR A 46 7.97 4.15 -8.94
C TYR A 46 8.70 5.15 -9.83
N ASN A 47 9.68 4.64 -10.58
CA ASN A 47 10.37 5.41 -11.61
C ASN A 47 9.51 5.43 -12.89
N ASN A 48 8.80 6.53 -13.10
CA ASN A 48 7.98 6.77 -14.29
C ASN A 48 8.81 7.57 -15.32
N GLN A 49 9.80 6.97 -15.95
CA GLN A 49 10.68 7.65 -16.92
C GLN A 49 9.93 8.29 -18.09
N ASP A 50 8.73 7.82 -18.40
CA ASP A 50 7.92 8.30 -19.54
C ASP A 50 6.87 9.35 -19.17
N LYS A 51 6.66 9.63 -17.91
CA LYS A 51 5.80 10.74 -17.47
C LYS A 51 6.69 11.84 -16.91
N LYS A 52 6.52 13.09 -17.41
CA LYS A 52 7.05 14.29 -16.76
C LYS A 52 6.93 14.08 -15.26
N ILE A 53 8.06 14.18 -14.55
CA ILE A 53 8.11 14.16 -13.09
C ILE A 53 6.88 14.92 -12.61
N ASP A 54 5.98 14.22 -11.96
CA ASP A 54 4.69 14.78 -11.60
C ASP A 54 4.98 16.02 -10.75
N SER A 55 4.46 17.17 -11.17
CA SER A 55 4.56 18.44 -10.44
C SER A 55 4.09 18.34 -8.97
N ASN A 56 3.56 17.18 -8.61
CA ASN A 56 3.08 16.83 -7.28
C ASN A 56 4.16 16.22 -6.35
N GLN A 57 5.36 15.89 -6.85
CA GLN A 57 6.42 15.35 -5.97
C GLN A 57 6.80 16.35 -4.87
N ASP A 58 6.73 17.66 -5.16
CA ASP A 58 6.96 18.70 -4.17
C ASP A 58 5.89 18.78 -3.06
N LYS A 59 4.71 18.20 -3.29
CA LYS A 59 3.62 18.13 -2.31
C LYS A 59 3.78 16.99 -1.32
N ILE A 60 4.63 16.00 -1.63
CA ILE A 60 4.92 14.89 -0.72
C ILE A 60 5.84 15.40 0.38
N TRP A 61 5.48 15.14 1.61
CA TRP A 61 6.31 15.49 2.75
C TRP A 61 7.72 14.90 2.59
N GLY A 62 8.76 15.72 2.80
CA GLY A 62 10.15 15.30 2.60
C GLY A 62 10.49 14.90 1.15
N LYS A 63 9.65 15.23 0.14
CA LYS A 63 9.86 14.89 -1.27
C LYS A 63 10.08 13.38 -1.51
N GLY A 64 9.48 12.53 -0.66
CA GLY A 64 9.64 11.08 -0.72
C GLY A 64 10.98 10.58 -0.17
N PHE A 65 11.81 11.45 0.41
CA PHE A 65 13.14 11.09 0.92
C PHE A 65 13.95 10.24 -0.07
N THR A 66 14.51 9.13 0.44
CA THR A 66 15.29 8.17 -0.35
C THR A 66 14.44 7.08 -0.99
N THR A 67 13.12 7.10 -0.80
CA THR A 67 12.22 6.06 -1.30
C THR A 67 11.66 6.37 -2.69
N SER A 68 11.89 7.56 -3.22
CA SER A 68 11.44 7.92 -4.57
C SER A 68 12.18 7.13 -5.65
N ASN A 69 11.44 6.71 -6.69
CA ASN A 69 11.99 6.08 -7.90
C ASN A 69 12.71 4.74 -7.69
N LEU A 70 12.38 3.99 -6.64
CA LEU A 70 12.99 2.69 -6.35
C LEU A 70 12.44 1.55 -7.20
N LEU A 71 11.16 1.63 -7.60
CA LEU A 71 10.47 0.59 -8.35
C LEU A 71 10.23 1.00 -9.80
N LYS A 72 9.88 0.02 -10.63
CA LYS A 72 9.55 0.20 -12.06
C LYS A 72 8.14 -0.30 -12.35
N ASN A 73 7.64 0.03 -13.54
CA ASN A 73 6.41 -0.56 -14.08
C ASN A 73 5.12 -0.24 -13.30
N TYR A 74 4.96 0.99 -12.82
CA TYR A 74 3.73 1.41 -12.13
C TYR A 74 2.46 1.11 -12.94
N ASP A 75 2.47 1.43 -14.23
CA ASP A 75 1.31 1.28 -15.12
C ASP A 75 1.00 -0.18 -15.49
N LYS A 76 1.94 -1.12 -15.24
CA LYS A 76 1.73 -2.55 -15.50
C LYS A 76 1.02 -3.28 -14.36
N ILE A 77 0.84 -2.63 -13.22
CA ILE A 77 0.18 -3.22 -12.06
C ILE A 77 -1.32 -3.07 -12.22
N ASP A 78 -2.02 -4.19 -12.34
CA ASP A 78 -3.48 -4.20 -12.42
C ASP A 78 -4.12 -4.00 -11.05
N ARG A 79 -4.46 -2.75 -10.76
CA ARG A 79 -5.17 -2.31 -9.54
C ARG A 79 -6.69 -2.30 -9.70
N SER A 80 -7.19 -2.82 -10.83
CA SER A 80 -8.64 -2.89 -11.07
C SER A 80 -9.30 -3.97 -10.23
N ASP A 81 -10.57 -3.79 -9.96
CA ASP A 81 -11.48 -4.81 -9.40
C ASP A 81 -11.00 -5.46 -8.09
N ILE A 82 -10.25 -4.72 -7.26
CA ILE A 82 -9.66 -5.22 -6.01
C ILE A 82 -10.73 -5.81 -5.09
N LEU A 83 -11.89 -5.17 -4.98
CA LEU A 83 -12.98 -5.65 -4.14
C LEU A 83 -13.44 -7.08 -4.53
N ASN A 84 -13.61 -7.35 -5.82
CA ASN A 84 -13.98 -8.69 -6.27
C ASN A 84 -12.83 -9.69 -6.12
N LYS A 85 -11.58 -9.25 -6.29
CA LYS A 85 -10.40 -10.07 -6.00
C LYS A 85 -10.37 -10.51 -4.53
N ILE A 86 -10.69 -9.60 -3.58
CA ILE A 86 -10.84 -9.91 -2.15
C ILE A 86 -11.98 -10.93 -1.92
N LYS A 87 -13.18 -10.66 -2.49
CA LYS A 87 -14.33 -11.56 -2.36
C LYS A 87 -14.04 -12.98 -2.84
N LYS A 88 -13.28 -13.13 -3.91
CA LYS A 88 -12.88 -14.41 -4.51
C LYS A 88 -11.66 -15.05 -3.84
N LYS A 89 -11.12 -14.44 -2.78
CA LYS A 89 -9.89 -14.90 -2.11
C LYS A 89 -8.71 -15.06 -3.08
N TYR A 90 -8.57 -14.11 -4.00
CA TYR A 90 -7.50 -14.11 -4.99
C TYR A 90 -6.12 -13.90 -4.37
N PHE A 91 -6.07 -13.16 -3.25
CA PHE A 91 -4.83 -12.87 -2.55
C PHE A 91 -4.54 -13.92 -1.48
N ASP A 92 -3.31 -14.39 -1.42
CA ASP A 92 -2.82 -15.27 -0.36
C ASP A 92 -2.65 -14.49 0.95
N LEU A 93 -2.35 -13.19 0.86
CA LEU A 93 -2.12 -12.30 2.00
C LEU A 93 -2.53 -10.87 1.65
N VAL A 94 -3.19 -10.20 2.58
CA VAL A 94 -3.46 -8.75 2.55
C VAL A 94 -2.61 -8.08 3.62
N ILE A 95 -1.79 -7.10 3.24
CA ILE A 95 -0.91 -6.37 4.15
C ILE A 95 -1.40 -4.93 4.27
N TYR A 96 -1.65 -4.49 5.49
CA TYR A 96 -1.87 -3.09 5.84
C TYR A 96 -0.59 -2.54 6.43
N SER A 97 0.17 -1.79 5.66
CA SER A 97 1.49 -1.29 6.08
C SER A 97 1.45 -0.07 6.98
N ALA A 98 0.28 0.55 7.10
CA ALA A 98 0.01 1.67 7.99
C ALA A 98 -1.49 1.68 8.32
N ILE A 99 -1.94 0.71 9.11
CA ILE A 99 -3.37 0.46 9.35
C ILE A 99 -4.11 1.68 9.89
N ARG A 100 -3.48 2.51 10.69
CA ARG A 100 -4.12 3.72 11.23
C ARG A 100 -4.36 4.80 10.17
N LYS A 101 -3.59 4.78 9.09
CA LYS A 101 -3.70 5.76 7.99
C LYS A 101 -4.64 5.30 6.89
N ASN A 102 -4.73 3.98 6.69
CA ASN A 102 -5.49 3.43 5.58
C ASN A 102 -6.13 2.09 5.92
N GLU A 103 -7.45 2.11 6.12
CA GLU A 103 -8.30 0.94 6.40
C GLU A 103 -9.09 0.49 5.16
N THR A 104 -8.69 0.89 3.95
CA THR A 104 -9.42 0.58 2.72
C THR A 104 -9.65 -0.93 2.59
N PHE A 105 -10.87 -1.34 2.32
CA PHE A 105 -11.32 -2.75 2.21
C PHE A 105 -11.23 -3.57 3.51
N LEU A 106 -10.99 -2.98 4.67
CA LEU A 106 -10.82 -3.76 5.92
C LEU A 106 -12.05 -4.59 6.25
N ASP A 107 -13.25 -4.00 6.14
CA ASP A 107 -14.49 -4.72 6.45
C ASP A 107 -14.71 -5.91 5.49
N GLU A 108 -14.36 -5.77 4.22
CA GLU A 108 -14.43 -6.85 3.24
C GLU A 108 -13.39 -7.94 3.50
N VAL A 109 -12.15 -7.55 3.81
CA VAL A 109 -11.08 -8.50 4.14
C VAL A 109 -11.48 -9.37 5.33
N LEU A 110 -12.04 -8.77 6.37
CA LEU A 110 -12.55 -9.48 7.55
C LEU A 110 -13.78 -10.32 7.21
N LYS A 111 -14.79 -9.75 6.54
CA LYS A 111 -16.02 -10.44 6.15
C LYS A 111 -15.76 -11.70 5.31
N PHE A 112 -14.85 -11.61 4.35
CA PHE A 112 -14.52 -12.74 3.47
C PHE A 112 -13.37 -13.60 4.01
N LYS A 113 -12.93 -13.37 5.25
CA LYS A 113 -11.91 -14.18 5.94
C LYS A 113 -10.63 -14.35 5.10
N ASN A 114 -10.14 -13.28 4.50
CA ASN A 114 -8.81 -13.26 3.88
C ASN A 114 -7.73 -13.29 4.97
N LYS A 115 -6.58 -13.87 4.68
CA LYS A 115 -5.42 -13.74 5.56
C LYS A 115 -4.90 -12.31 5.48
N PHE A 116 -4.62 -11.69 6.62
CA PHE A 116 -4.13 -10.33 6.66
C PHE A 116 -3.04 -10.14 7.71
N LEU A 117 -2.27 -9.08 7.53
CA LEU A 117 -1.23 -8.62 8.44
C LEU A 117 -1.38 -7.11 8.63
N PHE A 118 -1.45 -6.66 9.88
CA PHE A 118 -1.36 -5.25 10.22
C PHE A 118 0.07 -4.91 10.63
N ILE A 119 0.57 -3.81 10.09
CA ILE A 119 1.82 -3.19 10.48
C ILE A 119 1.47 -1.80 11.00
N ASP A 120 1.93 -1.50 12.20
CA ASP A 120 1.72 -0.22 12.86
C ASP A 120 3.10 0.28 13.31
N GLY A 121 3.58 1.32 12.65
CA GLY A 121 4.86 1.95 12.92
C GLY A 121 4.73 3.34 13.53
N GLU A 122 3.55 3.69 14.03
CA GLU A 122 3.34 4.97 14.69
C GLU A 122 4.01 4.97 16.08
N ASP A 123 4.60 6.11 16.43
CA ASP A 123 5.26 6.31 17.74
C ASP A 123 4.26 6.36 18.92
N ASP A 124 2.98 6.37 18.62
CA ASP A 124 1.92 6.43 19.61
C ASP A 124 1.53 5.01 20.06
N ILE A 125 1.63 4.76 21.38
CA ILE A 125 1.31 3.48 22.00
C ILE A 125 -0.20 3.18 22.09
N PHE A 126 -1.07 4.13 21.75
CA PHE A 126 -2.51 3.92 21.77
C PHE A 126 -3.00 3.23 20.51
N LEU A 127 -2.94 1.92 20.51
CA LEU A 127 -3.68 1.10 19.55
C LEU A 127 -5.18 1.26 19.83
N SER A 128 -5.94 1.71 18.84
CA SER A 128 -7.38 1.80 19.05
C SER A 128 -7.96 0.39 19.19
N LYS A 129 -8.76 0.14 20.25
CA LYS A 129 -9.47 -1.14 20.47
C LYS A 129 -10.23 -1.63 19.24
N LYS A 130 -10.67 -0.71 18.38
CA LYS A 130 -11.37 -0.98 17.11
C LYS A 130 -10.65 -1.99 16.21
N HIS A 131 -9.31 -2.07 16.26
CA HIS A 131 -8.53 -2.94 15.38
C HIS A 131 -8.27 -4.35 15.96
N TYR A 132 -8.51 -4.56 17.27
CA TYR A 132 -8.17 -5.82 17.97
C TYR A 132 -9.37 -6.60 18.49
N GLU A 133 -10.55 -5.99 18.55
CA GLU A 133 -11.76 -6.63 19.10
C GLU A 133 -12.71 -7.18 18.02
N LYS A 134 -12.24 -7.30 16.75
CA LYS A 134 -13.04 -7.87 15.64
C LYS A 134 -12.55 -9.31 15.28
#